data_711e797f81eb11a99ca452efc57fa93e
#
_entry.id   711e797f81eb11a99ca452efc57fa93e
#
_cell.length_a   1.000
_cell.length_b   1.000
_cell.length_c   1.000
_cell.angle_alpha   90.00
_cell.angle_beta   90.00
_cell.angle_gamma   90.00
#
_symmetry.space_group_name_H-M   'P 1'
#
loop_
_entity.id
_entity.type
_entity.pdbx_description
1 polymer ?
#
loop_
_entity_poly.entity_id
_entity_poly.type
_entity_poly.pdbx_seq_one_letter_code
_entity_poly.pdbx_strand_id
1 'polypeptide(L)'
;MDEQLERKQELVRECVGEFGPVEPIVRMKNPGRYRNKVTSVFGIDRKRHPVCGVYRAHSHEIIPVSDCRIENRTASAIVQEIFALLPSFRIRVYDENTGMGLVRAVQVRTAHATGEIMVTIVTASPAFPSKNHFVEALLAREPAITTIVQNINVRTDRMILGDREKVLYGKGYIEDILCGKRFRISSRSFYQVNSLQTEKLYHIAVDGARLSGRELILDAYCGTGTIGICAADHARALIGVEQNADAVRDALLNAKANGVDNAEFVAMDAGEYLQGMAGGQTRPDVVFMDPPRQGASDAFLQSLLAIAPKRIVYISCNPVTLGENLAVLCGGYRLTKAVPVDMFPYTAGTEVVSFLERRTGDAGTGKNQ
;
A
#
# COMPACT_ATOMS: atom_id res chain seq x y z
N MET A 1 11.30 21.95 2.64
CA MET A 1 10.52 20.97 3.43
C MET A 1 9.30 21.64 4.09
N ASP A 2 9.51 22.72 4.84
CA ASP A 2 8.41 23.36 5.56
C ASP A 2 7.33 23.90 4.59
N GLU A 3 7.72 24.58 3.52
CA GLU A 3 6.79 25.00 2.45
C GLU A 3 5.99 23.83 1.83
N GLN A 4 6.61 22.64 1.67
CA GLN A 4 5.89 21.47 1.17
C GLN A 4 4.87 20.95 2.19
N LEU A 5 5.22 20.96 3.48
CA LEU A 5 4.30 20.56 4.54
C LEU A 5 3.14 21.54 4.68
N GLU A 6 3.42 22.86 4.55
CA GLU A 6 2.39 23.89 4.54
C GLU A 6 1.40 23.71 3.39
N ARG A 7 1.89 23.49 2.17
CA ARG A 7 1.03 23.20 1.01
C ARG A 7 0.17 21.95 1.21
N LYS A 8 0.74 20.86 1.78
CA LYS A 8 -0.02 19.64 2.09
C LYS A 8 -1.08 19.90 3.15
N GLN A 9 -0.73 20.62 4.21
CA GLN A 9 -1.65 21.01 5.27
C GLN A 9 -2.81 21.84 4.73
N GLU A 10 -2.51 22.82 3.87
CA GLU A 10 -3.51 23.71 3.28
C GLU A 10 -4.45 22.94 2.34
N LEU A 11 -3.93 22.08 1.47
CA LEU A 11 -4.74 21.22 0.62
C LEU A 11 -5.74 20.38 1.44
N VAL A 12 -5.29 19.81 2.56
CA VAL A 12 -6.21 19.04 3.42
C VAL A 12 -7.24 19.93 4.09
N ARG A 13 -6.87 21.14 4.52
CA ARG A 13 -7.83 22.11 5.08
C ARG A 13 -8.88 22.57 4.07
N GLU A 14 -8.46 22.84 2.84
CA GLU A 14 -9.37 23.22 1.75
C GLU A 14 -10.38 22.11 1.44
N CYS A 15 -9.92 20.85 1.37
CA CYS A 15 -10.77 19.71 0.98
C CYS A 15 -11.65 19.17 2.12
N VAL A 16 -11.20 19.27 3.37
CA VAL A 16 -11.78 18.53 4.51
C VAL A 16 -12.27 19.46 5.62
N GLY A 17 -11.74 20.69 5.69
CA GLY A 17 -11.96 21.60 6.83
C GLY A 17 -13.41 22.03 7.05
N GLU A 18 -14.25 22.04 6.02
CA GLU A 18 -15.68 22.34 6.16
C GLU A 18 -16.46 21.27 6.94
N PHE A 19 -15.97 20.00 6.95
CA PHE A 19 -16.63 18.88 7.62
C PHE A 19 -16.25 18.75 9.09
N GLY A 20 -15.07 19.28 9.50
CA GLY A 20 -14.58 19.20 10.87
C GLY A 20 -13.14 19.64 11.04
N PRO A 21 -12.59 19.55 12.27
CA PRO A 21 -11.24 19.99 12.59
C PRO A 21 -10.16 19.19 11.87
N VAL A 22 -9.18 19.92 11.31
CA VAL A 22 -7.97 19.35 10.68
C VAL A 22 -6.77 19.63 11.58
N GLU A 23 -6.20 18.56 12.12
CA GLU A 23 -5.02 18.60 12.99
C GLU A 23 -3.75 19.01 12.21
N PRO A 24 -2.68 19.46 12.89
CA PRO A 24 -1.39 19.68 12.27
C PRO A 24 -0.83 18.41 11.61
N ILE A 25 -0.19 18.57 10.43
CA ILE A 25 0.38 17.46 9.69
C ILE A 25 1.49 16.74 10.48
N VAL A 26 1.39 15.42 10.55
CA VAL A 26 2.39 14.56 11.18
C VAL A 26 3.59 14.40 10.25
N ARG A 27 4.65 15.17 10.53
CA ARG A 27 5.87 15.20 9.71
C ARG A 27 6.77 13.99 9.93
N MET A 28 7.53 13.63 8.91
CA MET A 28 8.61 12.68 9.03
C MET A 28 9.88 13.36 9.57
N LYS A 29 10.51 12.79 10.62
CA LYS A 29 11.70 13.36 11.24
C LYS A 29 12.91 13.37 10.28
N ASN A 30 13.13 12.26 9.57
CA ASN A 30 14.22 12.06 8.61
C ASN A 30 13.62 11.72 7.23
N PRO A 31 13.31 12.70 6.38
CA PRO A 31 12.47 12.51 5.21
C PRO A 31 13.16 11.88 3.99
N GLY A 32 14.43 11.54 4.07
CA GLY A 32 15.17 10.90 2.98
C GLY A 32 15.18 9.37 3.06
N ARG A 33 15.39 8.72 1.91
CA ARG A 33 15.68 7.26 1.83
C ARG A 33 14.59 6.33 2.45
N TYR A 34 13.38 6.81 2.57
CA TYR A 34 12.30 6.10 3.27
C TYR A 34 11.64 5.01 2.43
N ARG A 35 11.74 5.11 1.09
CA ARG A 35 11.00 4.24 0.18
C ARG A 35 11.59 2.83 0.16
N ASN A 36 10.92 1.91 0.82
CA ASN A 36 11.32 0.51 0.98
C ASN A 36 11.05 -0.37 -0.26
N LYS A 37 10.33 0.15 -1.26
CA LYS A 37 10.11 -0.48 -2.55
C LYS A 37 10.62 0.41 -3.67
N VAL A 38 11.66 -0.05 -4.35
CA VAL A 38 12.27 0.60 -5.52
C VAL A 38 11.95 -0.22 -6.75
N THR A 39 11.43 0.42 -7.78
CA THR A 39 11.14 -0.23 -9.07
C THR A 39 11.78 0.57 -10.18
N SER A 40 12.70 -0.05 -10.89
CA SER A 40 13.36 0.56 -12.05
C SER A 40 13.04 -0.23 -13.32
N VAL A 41 12.67 0.49 -14.36
CA VAL A 41 12.46 -0.06 -15.71
C VAL A 41 13.75 -0.09 -16.47
N PHE A 42 13.96 -1.14 -17.25
CA PHE A 42 15.11 -1.32 -18.11
C PHE A 42 14.65 -1.29 -19.56
N GLY A 43 15.38 -0.59 -20.40
CA GLY A 43 15.02 -0.45 -21.80
C GLY A 43 16.15 0.11 -22.64
N ILE A 44 15.80 0.61 -23.83
CA ILE A 44 16.73 1.17 -24.79
C ILE A 44 16.39 2.65 -25.03
N ASP A 45 17.37 3.53 -24.90
CA ASP A 45 17.20 4.95 -25.19
C ASP A 45 17.12 5.23 -26.71
N ARG A 46 16.87 6.49 -27.08
CA ARG A 46 16.80 6.93 -28.48
C ARG A 46 18.10 6.74 -29.26
N LYS A 47 19.24 6.64 -28.56
CA LYS A 47 20.57 6.40 -29.14
C LYS A 47 20.93 4.91 -29.18
N ARG A 48 19.98 4.03 -28.90
CA ARG A 48 20.16 2.57 -28.87
C ARG A 48 21.05 2.06 -27.74
N HIS A 49 21.22 2.82 -26.67
CA HIS A 49 21.96 2.36 -25.49
C HIS A 49 20.99 1.78 -24.43
N PRO A 50 21.41 0.73 -23.71
CA PRO A 50 20.69 0.25 -22.54
C PRO A 50 20.56 1.36 -21.49
N VAL A 51 19.38 1.48 -20.88
CA VAL A 51 19.08 2.48 -19.86
C VAL A 51 18.28 1.86 -18.73
N CYS A 52 18.54 2.32 -17.50
CA CYS A 52 17.81 1.93 -16.27
C CYS A 52 17.30 3.19 -15.58
N GLY A 53 16.02 3.19 -15.20
CA GLY A 53 15.44 4.36 -14.53
C GLY A 53 13.93 4.24 -14.34
N VAL A 54 13.24 5.36 -14.50
CA VAL A 54 11.78 5.46 -14.35
C VAL A 54 11.15 6.05 -15.60
N TYR A 55 9.92 5.68 -15.88
CA TYR A 55 9.19 6.33 -16.99
C TYR A 55 8.93 7.81 -16.66
N ARG A 56 9.16 8.67 -17.66
CA ARG A 56 8.66 10.04 -17.65
C ARG A 56 7.13 10.00 -17.57
N ALA A 57 6.54 10.89 -16.78
CA ALA A 57 5.09 10.98 -16.65
C ALA A 57 4.40 11.04 -18.02
N HIS A 58 3.35 10.24 -18.18
CA HIS A 58 2.54 10.11 -19.40
C HIS A 58 3.31 9.68 -20.67
N SER A 59 4.46 9.00 -20.52
CA SER A 59 5.26 8.52 -21.65
C SER A 59 5.91 7.17 -21.37
N HIS A 60 6.52 6.56 -22.42
CA HIS A 60 7.39 5.37 -22.34
C HIS A 60 8.88 5.74 -22.36
N GLU A 61 9.21 7.03 -22.31
CA GLU A 61 10.60 7.48 -22.24
C GLU A 61 11.16 7.20 -20.85
N ILE A 62 12.28 6.48 -20.78
CA ILE A 62 12.96 6.17 -19.52
C ILE A 62 13.90 7.32 -19.17
N ILE A 63 13.70 7.92 -18.01
CA ILE A 63 14.62 8.87 -17.40
C ILE A 63 15.63 8.06 -16.58
N PRO A 64 16.93 8.13 -16.89
CA PRO A 64 17.95 7.45 -16.10
C PRO A 64 17.94 7.94 -14.64
N VAL A 65 17.95 7.01 -13.69
CA VAL A 65 18.03 7.31 -12.27
C VAL A 65 19.06 6.37 -11.64
N SER A 66 20.12 6.92 -11.12
CA SER A 66 21.16 6.18 -10.40
C SER A 66 21.11 6.41 -8.88
N ASP A 67 20.63 7.58 -8.46
CA ASP A 67 20.48 7.94 -7.06
C ASP A 67 19.23 8.82 -6.87
N CYS A 68 18.26 8.31 -6.15
CA CYS A 68 17.02 9.02 -5.83
C CYS A 68 16.98 9.33 -4.32
N ARG A 69 16.72 10.60 -3.96
CA ARG A 69 16.71 11.06 -2.56
C ARG A 69 15.74 10.30 -1.66
N ILE A 70 14.64 9.80 -2.21
CA ILE A 70 13.59 9.11 -1.44
C ILE A 70 13.75 7.59 -1.40
N GLU A 71 14.43 6.99 -2.37
CA GLU A 71 14.61 5.54 -2.45
C GLU A 71 15.60 5.01 -1.42
N ASN A 72 15.35 3.82 -0.87
CA ASN A 72 16.32 3.11 -0.04
C ASN A 72 17.63 2.93 -0.80
N ARG A 73 18.75 3.33 -0.18
CA ARG A 73 20.06 3.34 -0.84
C ARG A 73 20.50 1.95 -1.28
N THR A 74 20.32 0.94 -0.42
CA THR A 74 20.67 -0.44 -0.72
C THR A 74 19.84 -0.97 -1.89
N ALA A 75 18.54 -0.69 -1.90
CA ALA A 75 17.67 -1.10 -2.99
C ALA A 75 18.10 -0.48 -4.33
N SER A 76 18.41 0.82 -4.35
CA SER A 76 18.91 1.49 -5.55
C SER A 76 20.27 0.93 -6.01
N ALA A 77 21.18 0.63 -5.07
CA ALA A 77 22.48 0.01 -5.39
C ALA A 77 22.30 -1.36 -6.05
N ILE A 78 21.45 -2.23 -5.47
CA ILE A 78 21.16 -3.55 -6.04
C ILE A 78 20.60 -3.45 -7.47
N VAL A 79 19.74 -2.47 -7.74
CA VAL A 79 19.23 -2.23 -9.12
C VAL A 79 20.38 -1.93 -10.07
N GLN A 80 21.31 -1.05 -9.67
CA GLN A 80 22.47 -0.69 -10.51
C GLN A 80 23.43 -1.87 -10.70
N GLU A 81 23.66 -2.68 -9.66
CA GLU A 81 24.47 -3.91 -9.76
C GLU A 81 23.86 -4.92 -10.72
N ILE A 82 22.54 -5.14 -10.67
CA ILE A 82 21.85 -6.01 -11.62
C ILE A 82 22.03 -5.48 -13.05
N PHE A 83 21.82 -4.18 -13.26
CA PHE A 83 21.99 -3.56 -14.57
C PHE A 83 23.41 -3.73 -15.13
N ALA A 84 24.42 -3.54 -14.29
CA ALA A 84 25.84 -3.70 -14.62
C ALA A 84 26.24 -5.18 -14.89
N LEU A 85 25.55 -6.15 -14.27
CA LEU A 85 25.81 -7.57 -14.47
C LEU A 85 25.26 -8.12 -15.79
N LEU A 86 24.19 -7.57 -16.37
CA LEU A 86 23.51 -8.11 -17.54
C LEU A 86 24.46 -8.40 -18.73
N PRO A 87 25.37 -7.48 -19.12
CA PRO A 87 26.28 -7.72 -20.25
C PRO A 87 27.21 -8.92 -20.04
N SER A 88 27.68 -9.16 -18.81
CA SER A 88 28.58 -10.27 -18.49
C SER A 88 27.94 -11.65 -18.74
N PHE A 89 26.62 -11.71 -18.68
CA PHE A 89 25.83 -12.91 -18.94
C PHE A 89 25.17 -12.91 -20.34
N ARG A 90 25.50 -11.92 -21.18
CA ARG A 90 24.88 -11.71 -22.52
C ARG A 90 23.35 -11.56 -22.44
N ILE A 91 22.84 -11.03 -21.35
CA ILE A 91 21.43 -10.75 -21.14
C ILE A 91 21.15 -9.34 -21.65
N ARG A 92 20.18 -9.21 -22.56
CA ARG A 92 19.76 -7.90 -23.08
C ARG A 92 18.58 -7.36 -22.29
N VAL A 93 18.57 -6.04 -22.10
CA VAL A 93 17.36 -5.35 -21.65
C VAL A 93 16.28 -5.46 -22.72
N TYR A 94 15.02 -5.44 -22.30
CA TYR A 94 13.89 -5.52 -23.23
C TYR A 94 13.71 -4.20 -23.97
N ASP A 95 13.55 -4.28 -25.27
CA ASP A 95 13.25 -3.14 -26.16
C ASP A 95 11.77 -3.22 -26.55
N GLU A 96 10.94 -2.31 -26.03
CA GLU A 96 9.50 -2.27 -26.30
C GLU A 96 9.17 -2.06 -27.80
N ASN A 97 10.07 -1.39 -28.57
CA ASN A 97 9.84 -1.12 -29.99
C ASN A 97 10.04 -2.36 -30.85
N THR A 98 10.95 -3.25 -30.47
CA THR A 98 11.28 -4.45 -31.27
C THR A 98 10.75 -5.74 -30.66
N GLY A 99 10.29 -5.72 -29.39
CA GLY A 99 9.90 -6.90 -28.65
C GLY A 99 11.08 -7.82 -28.27
N MET A 100 12.32 -7.36 -28.46
CA MET A 100 13.52 -8.17 -28.24
C MET A 100 14.17 -7.84 -26.88
N GLY A 101 14.89 -8.82 -26.32
CA GLY A 101 15.54 -8.70 -25.03
C GLY A 101 14.76 -9.45 -23.94
N LEU A 102 15.30 -9.47 -22.73
CA LEU A 102 14.76 -10.31 -21.66
C LEU A 102 14.31 -9.48 -20.45
N VAL A 103 15.19 -8.67 -19.88
CA VAL A 103 14.90 -7.98 -18.61
C VAL A 103 14.18 -6.67 -18.87
N ARG A 104 12.98 -6.53 -18.31
CA ARG A 104 12.09 -5.37 -18.46
C ARG A 104 12.20 -4.40 -17.30
N ALA A 105 12.30 -4.94 -16.08
CA ALA A 105 12.36 -4.16 -14.86
C ALA A 105 12.98 -4.96 -13.73
N VAL A 106 13.40 -4.25 -12.70
CA VAL A 106 13.77 -4.82 -11.41
C VAL A 106 13.02 -4.10 -10.31
N GLN A 107 12.42 -4.85 -9.40
CA GLN A 107 11.84 -4.33 -8.18
C GLN A 107 12.64 -4.86 -6.99
N VAL A 108 13.10 -3.99 -6.13
CA VAL A 108 13.74 -4.34 -4.86
C VAL A 108 12.87 -3.89 -3.70
N ARG A 109 12.59 -4.78 -2.78
CA ARG A 109 11.91 -4.48 -1.52
C ARG A 109 12.87 -4.71 -0.36
N THR A 110 12.91 -3.79 0.57
CA THR A 110 13.70 -3.88 1.79
C THR A 110 12.76 -3.85 3.00
N ALA A 111 12.83 -4.84 3.85
CA ALA A 111 12.14 -4.84 5.12
C ALA A 111 12.86 -3.93 6.12
N HIS A 112 12.13 -3.02 6.75
CA HIS A 112 12.73 -2.00 7.62
C HIS A 112 13.24 -2.58 8.94
N ALA A 113 12.44 -3.42 9.57
CA ALA A 113 12.76 -3.95 10.90
C ALA A 113 13.61 -5.22 10.85
N THR A 114 13.40 -6.09 9.86
CA THR A 114 14.14 -7.36 9.76
C THR A 114 15.41 -7.25 8.93
N GLY A 115 15.51 -6.23 8.07
CA GLY A 115 16.63 -6.07 7.13
C GLY A 115 16.58 -7.03 5.94
N GLU A 116 15.54 -7.85 5.80
CA GLU A 116 15.39 -8.76 4.66
C GLU A 116 15.22 -8.00 3.34
N ILE A 117 15.81 -8.54 2.27
CA ILE A 117 15.80 -7.93 0.94
C ILE A 117 15.28 -8.92 -0.09
N MET A 118 14.24 -8.51 -0.82
CA MET A 118 13.70 -9.25 -1.96
C MET A 118 13.98 -8.54 -3.27
N VAL A 119 14.55 -9.28 -4.21
CA VAL A 119 14.78 -8.83 -5.58
C VAL A 119 13.78 -9.54 -6.49
N THR A 120 13.01 -8.78 -7.26
CA THR A 120 12.12 -9.30 -8.31
C THR A 120 12.65 -8.86 -9.66
N ILE A 121 13.11 -9.80 -10.47
CA ILE A 121 13.60 -9.55 -11.83
C ILE A 121 12.45 -9.82 -12.81
N VAL A 122 12.00 -8.79 -13.48
CA VAL A 122 10.89 -8.89 -14.45
C VAL A 122 11.44 -9.22 -15.82
N THR A 123 10.98 -10.34 -16.37
CA THR A 123 11.45 -10.85 -17.66
C THR A 123 10.33 -10.98 -18.69
N ALA A 124 10.63 -10.72 -19.96
CA ALA A 124 9.68 -10.86 -21.08
C ALA A 124 9.39 -12.34 -21.44
N SER A 125 10.15 -13.28 -20.88
CA SER A 125 10.04 -14.70 -21.20
C SER A 125 10.41 -15.54 -19.94
N PRO A 126 9.90 -16.79 -19.84
CA PRO A 126 10.26 -17.67 -18.73
C PRO A 126 11.70 -18.21 -18.83
N ALA A 127 12.31 -18.16 -20.01
CA ALA A 127 13.69 -18.58 -20.23
C ALA A 127 14.64 -17.48 -19.72
N PHE A 128 15.45 -17.86 -18.69
CA PHE A 128 16.48 -16.98 -18.15
C PHE A 128 17.84 -17.67 -18.36
N PRO A 129 18.61 -17.27 -19.38
CA PRO A 129 19.89 -17.87 -19.68
C PRO A 129 20.87 -17.74 -18.51
N SER A 130 21.62 -18.78 -18.22
CA SER A 130 22.64 -18.83 -17.16
C SER A 130 22.14 -18.37 -15.78
N LYS A 131 20.85 -18.56 -15.50
CA LYS A 131 20.19 -18.01 -14.29
C LYS A 131 20.92 -18.34 -12.99
N ASN A 132 21.44 -19.59 -12.84
CA ASN A 132 22.11 -20.00 -11.62
C ASN A 132 23.40 -19.21 -11.39
N HIS A 133 24.25 -19.13 -12.43
CA HIS A 133 25.49 -18.33 -12.35
C HIS A 133 25.21 -16.83 -12.20
N PHE A 134 24.13 -16.31 -12.82
CA PHE A 134 23.71 -14.93 -12.62
C PHE A 134 23.33 -14.68 -11.15
N VAL A 135 22.52 -15.56 -10.55
CA VAL A 135 22.11 -15.48 -9.15
C VAL A 135 23.33 -15.58 -8.22
N GLU A 136 24.24 -16.53 -8.45
CA GLU A 136 25.49 -16.67 -7.70
C GLU A 136 26.34 -15.38 -7.77
N ALA A 137 26.51 -14.82 -8.97
CA ALA A 137 27.29 -13.60 -9.16
C ALA A 137 26.63 -12.39 -8.49
N LEU A 138 25.32 -12.30 -8.50
CA LEU A 138 24.58 -11.24 -7.80
C LEU A 138 24.74 -11.38 -6.28
N LEU A 139 24.55 -12.58 -5.74
CA LEU A 139 24.69 -12.85 -4.31
C LEU A 139 26.14 -12.63 -3.81
N ALA A 140 27.14 -12.91 -4.65
CA ALA A 140 28.53 -12.61 -4.32
C ALA A 140 28.82 -11.11 -4.15
N ARG A 141 28.09 -10.24 -4.90
CA ARG A 141 28.18 -8.78 -4.80
C ARG A 141 27.28 -8.19 -3.72
N GLU A 142 26.11 -8.78 -3.55
CA GLU A 142 25.05 -8.31 -2.65
C GLU A 142 24.59 -9.44 -1.72
N PRO A 143 25.43 -9.86 -0.76
CA PRO A 143 25.16 -11.03 0.11
C PRO A 143 23.99 -10.80 1.07
N ALA A 144 23.52 -9.56 1.24
CA ALA A 144 22.37 -9.23 2.07
C ALA A 144 21.02 -9.60 1.41
N ILE A 145 21.01 -9.99 0.13
CA ILE A 145 19.77 -10.41 -0.55
C ILE A 145 19.24 -11.70 0.08
N THR A 146 18.01 -11.64 0.60
CA THR A 146 17.34 -12.76 1.26
C THR A 146 16.65 -13.67 0.25
N THR A 147 16.10 -13.12 -0.82
CA THR A 147 15.37 -13.89 -1.83
C THR A 147 15.35 -13.21 -3.20
N ILE A 148 15.35 -14.00 -4.26
CA ILE A 148 15.28 -13.54 -5.66
C ILE A 148 14.13 -14.26 -6.35
N VAL A 149 13.25 -13.48 -6.98
CA VAL A 149 12.09 -13.94 -7.74
C VAL A 149 12.22 -13.50 -9.19
N GLN A 150 11.98 -14.40 -10.13
CA GLN A 150 11.72 -14.07 -11.52
C GLN A 150 10.22 -13.85 -11.68
N ASN A 151 9.81 -12.65 -12.07
CA ASN A 151 8.45 -12.38 -12.50
C ASN A 151 8.41 -12.38 -14.04
N ILE A 152 7.47 -13.12 -14.62
CA ILE A 152 7.37 -13.29 -16.07
C ILE A 152 6.23 -12.41 -16.57
N ASN A 153 6.59 -11.32 -17.23
CA ASN A 153 5.66 -10.37 -17.82
C ASN A 153 5.77 -10.36 -19.35
N VAL A 154 4.86 -11.06 -19.99
CA VAL A 154 4.72 -11.11 -21.46
C VAL A 154 3.76 -10.06 -22.02
N ARG A 155 3.18 -9.21 -21.15
CA ARG A 155 2.18 -8.19 -21.49
C ARG A 155 2.82 -7.03 -22.24
N THR A 156 1.97 -6.31 -22.99
CA THR A 156 2.34 -5.10 -23.72
C THR A 156 1.70 -3.83 -23.14
N ASP A 157 0.94 -3.99 -22.04
CA ASP A 157 0.36 -2.86 -21.32
C ASP A 157 1.35 -2.24 -20.30
N ARG A 158 0.87 -1.28 -19.51
CA ARG A 158 1.68 -0.52 -18.54
C ARG A 158 1.98 -1.28 -17.24
N MET A 159 1.49 -2.52 -17.09
CA MET A 159 1.73 -3.31 -15.89
C MET A 159 3.18 -3.79 -15.85
N ILE A 160 3.90 -3.46 -14.79
CA ILE A 160 5.31 -3.84 -14.62
C ILE A 160 5.42 -5.32 -14.28
N LEU A 161 4.59 -5.83 -13.38
CA LEU A 161 4.59 -7.23 -12.96
C LEU A 161 3.57 -8.05 -13.76
N GLY A 162 3.99 -9.23 -14.19
CA GLY A 162 3.11 -10.25 -14.79
C GLY A 162 2.50 -11.17 -13.74
N ASP A 163 1.74 -12.15 -14.22
CA ASP A 163 0.94 -13.04 -13.35
C ASP A 163 1.69 -14.30 -12.90
N ARG A 164 2.81 -14.62 -13.53
CA ARG A 164 3.59 -15.83 -13.23
C ARG A 164 4.93 -15.49 -12.60
N GLU A 165 5.28 -16.27 -11.59
CA GLU A 165 6.53 -16.10 -10.85
C GLU A 165 7.26 -17.42 -10.65
N LYS A 166 8.57 -17.31 -10.47
CA LYS A 166 9.45 -18.40 -10.15
C LYS A 166 10.49 -17.96 -9.13
N VAL A 167 10.58 -18.63 -8.02
CA VAL A 167 11.63 -18.39 -7.04
C VAL A 167 12.96 -18.89 -7.61
N LEU A 168 13.95 -18.00 -7.67
CA LEU A 168 15.31 -18.33 -8.11
C LEU A 168 16.24 -18.57 -6.94
N TYR A 169 16.01 -17.91 -5.80
CA TYR A 169 16.78 -18.04 -4.58
C TYR A 169 15.92 -17.69 -3.36
N GLY A 170 16.17 -18.36 -2.22
CA GLY A 170 15.49 -18.08 -0.96
C GLY A 170 14.03 -18.55 -0.92
N LYS A 171 13.23 -17.91 -0.06
CA LYS A 171 11.86 -18.33 0.25
C LYS A 171 10.77 -17.73 -0.65
N GLY A 172 11.12 -16.78 -1.52
CA GLY A 172 10.18 -16.12 -2.45
C GLY A 172 9.36 -14.98 -1.82
N TYR A 173 9.64 -14.62 -0.57
CA TYR A 173 9.02 -13.52 0.15
C TYR A 173 10.00 -12.97 1.19
N ILE A 174 9.70 -11.81 1.74
CA ILE A 174 10.36 -11.24 2.92
C ILE A 174 9.35 -11.01 4.03
N GLU A 175 9.85 -10.80 5.24
CA GLU A 175 9.03 -10.44 6.39
C GLU A 175 9.49 -9.11 6.95
N ASP A 176 8.54 -8.28 7.35
CA ASP A 176 8.81 -7.03 8.09
C ASP A 176 7.98 -6.98 9.37
N ILE A 177 8.34 -6.10 10.29
CA ILE A 177 7.59 -5.86 11.51
C ILE A 177 7.00 -4.44 11.44
N LEU A 178 5.70 -4.33 11.68
CA LEU A 178 4.95 -3.09 11.68
C LEU A 178 4.00 -3.09 12.87
N CYS A 179 4.05 -2.06 13.72
CA CYS A 179 3.27 -1.98 14.98
C CYS A 179 3.41 -3.26 15.85
N GLY A 180 4.61 -3.83 15.92
CA GLY A 180 4.89 -5.06 16.68
C GLY A 180 4.38 -6.35 16.04
N LYS A 181 3.68 -6.30 14.92
CA LYS A 181 3.18 -7.46 14.17
C LYS A 181 4.09 -7.80 12.99
N ARG A 182 4.26 -9.10 12.71
CA ARG A 182 5.06 -9.62 11.61
C ARG A 182 4.21 -9.80 10.37
N PHE A 183 4.65 -9.23 9.26
CA PHE A 183 3.96 -9.31 7.97
C PHE A 183 4.83 -9.95 6.91
N ARG A 184 4.29 -10.97 6.24
CA ARG A 184 4.83 -11.55 5.03
C ARG A 184 4.54 -10.63 3.84
N ILE A 185 5.57 -10.35 3.04
CA ILE A 185 5.50 -9.46 1.88
C ILE A 185 5.97 -10.25 0.66
N SER A 186 5.06 -10.55 -0.25
CA SER A 186 5.38 -11.14 -1.55
C SER A 186 5.75 -10.07 -2.57
N SER A 187 6.25 -10.47 -3.74
CA SER A 187 6.60 -9.54 -4.82
C SER A 187 5.42 -8.68 -5.28
N ARG A 188 4.21 -9.25 -5.30
CA ARG A 188 2.96 -8.64 -5.81
C ARG A 188 2.08 -8.04 -4.73
N SER A 189 2.28 -8.38 -3.45
CA SER A 189 1.45 -7.83 -2.38
C SER A 189 1.64 -6.33 -2.21
N PHE A 190 0.54 -5.63 -1.89
CA PHE A 190 0.63 -4.25 -1.46
C PHE A 190 1.23 -4.21 -0.05
N TYR A 191 2.16 -3.33 0.17
CA TYR A 191 2.72 -2.96 1.46
C TYR A 191 3.18 -1.52 1.40
N GLN A 192 2.89 -0.75 2.43
CA GLN A 192 3.19 0.67 2.49
C GLN A 192 4.70 0.94 2.32
N VAL A 193 5.04 1.92 1.48
CA VAL A 193 6.44 2.14 1.06
C VAL A 193 7.30 2.91 2.06
N ASN A 194 6.72 3.43 3.13
CA ASN A 194 7.38 4.19 4.20
C ASN A 194 7.02 3.59 5.56
N SER A 195 7.74 2.55 5.99
CA SER A 195 7.43 1.79 7.21
C SER A 195 7.33 2.69 8.45
N LEU A 196 8.24 3.67 8.62
CA LEU A 196 8.25 4.57 9.79
C LEU A 196 7.02 5.48 9.88
N GLN A 197 6.56 6.01 8.75
CA GLN A 197 5.34 6.84 8.76
C GLN A 197 4.08 5.98 8.79
N THR A 198 4.13 4.75 8.25
CA THR A 198 3.03 3.80 8.33
C THR A 198 2.75 3.39 9.76
N GLU A 199 3.78 3.17 10.59
CA GLU A 199 3.57 2.91 12.03
C GLU A 199 2.83 4.05 12.72
N LYS A 200 3.24 5.30 12.45
CA LYS A 200 2.52 6.46 13.00
C LYS A 200 1.08 6.54 12.49
N LEU A 201 0.88 6.33 11.18
CA LEU A 201 -0.45 6.34 10.57
C LEU A 201 -1.36 5.30 11.24
N TYR A 202 -0.85 4.07 11.44
CA TYR A 202 -1.64 2.98 12.02
C TYR A 202 -1.87 3.18 13.52
N HIS A 203 -0.89 3.67 14.30
CA HIS A 203 -1.12 4.04 15.69
C HIS A 203 -2.19 5.13 15.79
N ILE A 204 -2.13 6.19 14.96
CA ILE A 204 -3.16 7.23 14.94
C ILE A 204 -4.54 6.61 14.63
N ALA A 205 -4.62 5.72 13.62
CA ALA A 205 -5.87 5.09 13.22
C ALA A 205 -6.45 4.17 14.31
N VAL A 206 -5.62 3.31 14.90
CA VAL A 206 -6.05 2.34 15.93
C VAL A 206 -6.39 3.04 17.24
N ASP A 207 -5.54 3.97 17.71
CA ASP A 207 -5.81 4.73 18.95
C ASP A 207 -7.08 5.59 18.80
N GLY A 208 -7.23 6.25 17.65
CA GLY A 208 -8.41 7.07 17.37
C GLY A 208 -9.70 6.27 17.18
N ALA A 209 -9.61 4.98 16.87
CA ALA A 209 -10.76 4.07 16.83
C ALA A 209 -11.35 3.80 18.23
N ARG A 210 -10.60 4.05 19.30
CA ARG A 210 -11.02 3.90 20.71
C ARG A 210 -11.66 2.54 20.98
N LEU A 211 -10.95 1.48 20.58
CA LEU A 211 -11.38 0.10 20.79
C LEU A 211 -11.27 -0.28 22.29
N SER A 212 -12.23 -1.07 22.76
CA SER A 212 -12.34 -1.49 24.18
C SER A 212 -12.27 -3.01 24.39
N GLY A 213 -12.00 -3.77 23.31
CA GLY A 213 -12.01 -5.23 23.32
C GLY A 213 -13.41 -5.85 23.09
N ARG A 214 -14.45 -5.04 22.89
CA ARG A 214 -15.83 -5.51 22.72
C ARG A 214 -16.35 -5.35 21.30
N GLU A 215 -15.68 -4.57 20.50
CA GLU A 215 -16.11 -4.21 19.16
C GLU A 215 -15.90 -5.36 18.16
N LEU A 216 -16.86 -5.50 17.25
CA LEU A 216 -16.65 -6.13 15.95
C LEU A 216 -16.11 -5.05 15.00
N ILE A 217 -14.90 -5.25 14.51
CA ILE A 217 -14.30 -4.34 13.52
C ILE A 217 -14.41 -4.94 12.11
N LEU A 218 -14.66 -4.08 11.14
CA LEU A 218 -14.56 -4.38 9.73
C LEU A 218 -13.39 -3.60 9.15
N ASP A 219 -12.42 -4.28 8.53
CA ASP A 219 -11.33 -3.68 7.75
C ASP A 219 -11.68 -3.83 6.26
N ALA A 220 -12.31 -2.80 5.72
CA ALA A 220 -12.69 -2.75 4.32
C ALA A 220 -11.51 -2.28 3.47
N TYR A 221 -11.26 -2.95 2.35
CA TYR A 221 -10.05 -2.82 1.53
C TYR A 221 -8.79 -3.28 2.28
N CYS A 222 -8.87 -4.39 3.03
CA CYS A 222 -7.86 -4.78 4.02
C CYS A 222 -6.50 -5.16 3.41
N GLY A 223 -6.41 -5.40 2.11
CA GLY A 223 -5.17 -5.84 1.47
C GLY A 223 -4.62 -7.12 2.13
N THR A 224 -3.39 -7.08 2.60
CA THR A 224 -2.75 -8.18 3.34
C THR A 224 -3.08 -8.17 4.85
N GLY A 225 -4.13 -7.45 5.25
CA GLY A 225 -4.67 -7.42 6.61
C GLY A 225 -3.90 -6.50 7.57
N THR A 226 -3.08 -5.59 7.08
CA THR A 226 -2.11 -4.87 7.93
C THR A 226 -2.78 -4.02 9.01
N ILE A 227 -3.81 -3.23 8.69
CA ILE A 227 -4.50 -2.35 9.65
C ILE A 227 -5.32 -3.20 10.63
N GLY A 228 -6.14 -4.11 10.10
CA GLY A 228 -7.01 -4.96 10.91
C GLY A 228 -6.23 -5.82 11.90
N ILE A 229 -5.12 -6.44 11.47
CA ILE A 229 -4.26 -7.27 12.35
C ILE A 229 -3.61 -6.41 13.43
N CYS A 230 -3.18 -5.18 13.14
CA CYS A 230 -2.67 -4.25 14.17
C CYS A 230 -3.75 -3.85 15.19
N ALA A 231 -5.03 -3.81 14.78
CA ALA A 231 -6.15 -3.46 15.64
C ALA A 231 -6.76 -4.67 16.40
N ALA A 232 -6.51 -5.89 15.95
CA ALA A 232 -7.20 -7.10 16.40
C ALA A 232 -7.07 -7.41 17.89
N ASP A 233 -5.91 -7.08 18.51
CA ASP A 233 -5.69 -7.29 19.93
C ASP A 233 -6.61 -6.41 20.82
N HIS A 234 -7.16 -5.34 20.24
CA HIS A 234 -8.03 -4.38 20.92
C HIS A 234 -9.51 -4.56 20.56
N ALA A 235 -9.87 -5.62 19.83
CA ALA A 235 -11.23 -5.89 19.36
C ALA A 235 -11.71 -7.29 19.75
N ARG A 236 -13.03 -7.47 19.84
CA ARG A 236 -13.66 -8.78 20.05
C ARG A 236 -13.49 -9.67 18.80
N ALA A 237 -13.65 -9.11 17.64
CA ALA A 237 -13.50 -9.81 16.37
C ALA A 237 -13.15 -8.84 15.23
N LEU A 238 -12.47 -9.36 14.22
CA LEU A 238 -12.09 -8.68 12.99
C LEU A 238 -12.69 -9.40 11.78
N ILE A 239 -13.27 -8.64 10.88
CA ILE A 239 -13.59 -9.08 9.52
C ILE A 239 -12.78 -8.23 8.55
N GLY A 240 -11.90 -8.85 7.76
CA GLY A 240 -11.17 -8.20 6.68
C GLY A 240 -11.81 -8.53 5.34
N VAL A 241 -12.03 -7.52 4.49
CA VAL A 241 -12.61 -7.69 3.15
C VAL A 241 -11.69 -7.10 2.11
N GLU A 242 -11.33 -7.89 1.11
CA GLU A 242 -10.44 -7.52 0.01
C GLU A 242 -10.83 -8.29 -1.25
N GLN A 243 -10.90 -7.61 -2.39
CA GLN A 243 -11.27 -8.26 -3.66
C GLN A 243 -10.16 -9.15 -4.24
N ASN A 244 -8.89 -8.89 -3.91
CA ASN A 244 -7.76 -9.66 -4.40
C ASN A 244 -7.54 -10.92 -3.54
N ALA A 245 -7.91 -12.10 -4.07
CA ALA A 245 -7.76 -13.37 -3.38
C ALA A 245 -6.30 -13.71 -2.97
N ASP A 246 -5.28 -13.22 -3.68
CA ASP A 246 -3.88 -13.41 -3.29
C ASP A 246 -3.54 -12.59 -2.03
N ALA A 247 -4.07 -11.36 -1.93
CA ALA A 247 -3.91 -10.52 -0.76
C ALA A 247 -4.64 -11.12 0.46
N VAL A 248 -5.85 -11.66 0.27
CA VAL A 248 -6.60 -12.36 1.33
C VAL A 248 -5.82 -13.58 1.84
N ARG A 249 -5.19 -14.33 0.94
CA ARG A 249 -4.33 -15.47 1.33
C ARG A 249 -3.14 -15.01 2.18
N ASP A 250 -2.49 -13.91 1.79
CA ASP A 250 -1.41 -13.31 2.59
C ASP A 250 -1.95 -12.80 3.94
N ALA A 251 -3.16 -12.22 4.00
CA ALA A 251 -3.80 -11.76 5.25
C ALA A 251 -4.04 -12.92 6.23
N LEU A 252 -4.56 -14.05 5.74
CA LEU A 252 -4.73 -15.27 6.56
C LEU A 252 -3.40 -15.80 7.12
N LEU A 253 -2.34 -15.80 6.30
CA LEU A 253 -1.00 -16.19 6.75
C LEU A 253 -0.44 -15.22 7.77
N ASN A 254 -0.67 -13.91 7.58
CA ASN A 254 -0.24 -12.86 8.50
C ASN A 254 -0.99 -12.95 9.85
N ALA A 255 -2.30 -13.15 9.84
CA ALA A 255 -3.09 -13.34 11.06
C ALA A 255 -2.57 -14.55 11.86
N LYS A 256 -2.38 -15.70 11.19
CA LYS A 256 -1.83 -16.91 11.81
C LYS A 256 -0.42 -16.69 12.39
N ALA A 257 0.46 -16.00 11.66
CA ALA A 257 1.84 -15.73 12.10
C ALA A 257 1.89 -14.84 13.35
N ASN A 258 0.83 -14.05 13.59
CA ASN A 258 0.71 -13.14 14.73
C ASN A 258 -0.20 -13.67 15.85
N GLY A 259 -0.70 -14.91 15.76
CA GLY A 259 -1.60 -15.48 16.76
C GLY A 259 -2.95 -14.74 16.85
N VAL A 260 -3.41 -14.16 15.75
CA VAL A 260 -4.70 -13.46 15.66
C VAL A 260 -5.77 -14.47 15.29
N ASP A 261 -6.42 -15.04 16.30
CA ASP A 261 -7.42 -16.12 16.15
C ASP A 261 -8.86 -15.59 16.06
N ASN A 262 -9.05 -14.29 16.29
CA ASN A 262 -10.35 -13.60 16.26
C ASN A 262 -10.62 -12.89 14.91
N ALA A 263 -9.95 -13.30 13.84
CA ALA A 263 -10.04 -12.66 12.52
C ALA A 263 -10.57 -13.60 11.45
N GLU A 264 -11.45 -13.08 10.61
CA GLU A 264 -11.94 -13.69 9.37
C GLU A 264 -11.57 -12.80 8.19
N PHE A 265 -11.17 -13.40 7.05
CA PHE A 265 -10.84 -12.66 5.83
C PHE A 265 -11.63 -13.20 4.65
N VAL A 266 -12.28 -12.29 3.89
CA VAL A 266 -13.19 -12.60 2.81
C VAL A 266 -12.70 -12.01 1.49
N ALA A 267 -12.60 -12.84 0.45
CA ALA A 267 -12.26 -12.40 -0.91
C ALA A 267 -13.52 -11.94 -1.64
N MET A 268 -13.83 -10.64 -1.56
CA MET A 268 -15.03 -10.05 -2.15
C MET A 268 -14.83 -8.53 -2.33
N ASP A 269 -15.59 -7.90 -3.22
CA ASP A 269 -15.69 -6.44 -3.26
C ASP A 269 -16.30 -5.92 -1.94
N ALA A 270 -15.70 -4.86 -1.38
CA ALA A 270 -16.12 -4.33 -0.09
C ALA A 270 -17.56 -3.77 -0.11
N GLY A 271 -17.97 -3.19 -1.24
CA GLY A 271 -19.35 -2.68 -1.42
C GLY A 271 -20.38 -3.82 -1.47
N GLU A 272 -20.09 -4.89 -2.22
CA GLU A 272 -20.95 -6.08 -2.28
C GLU A 272 -21.05 -6.76 -0.91
N TYR A 273 -19.93 -6.85 -0.19
CA TYR A 273 -19.92 -7.41 1.16
C TYR A 273 -20.82 -6.62 2.12
N LEU A 274 -20.70 -5.28 2.12
CA LEU A 274 -21.53 -4.42 2.97
C LEU A 274 -23.02 -4.49 2.58
N GLN A 275 -23.35 -4.56 1.29
CA GLN A 275 -24.74 -4.75 0.84
C GLN A 275 -25.33 -6.05 1.39
N GLY A 276 -24.58 -7.14 1.34
CA GLY A 276 -24.98 -8.42 1.93
C GLY A 276 -25.19 -8.34 3.44
N MET A 277 -24.38 -7.57 4.16
CA MET A 277 -24.56 -7.36 5.60
C MET A 277 -25.79 -6.51 5.96
N ALA A 278 -26.23 -5.60 5.11
CA ALA A 278 -27.34 -4.68 5.41
C ALA A 278 -28.66 -5.41 5.72
N GLY A 279 -28.87 -6.61 5.14
CA GLY A 279 -30.01 -7.48 5.44
C GLY A 279 -29.83 -8.42 6.63
N GLY A 280 -28.63 -8.49 7.23
CA GLY A 280 -28.27 -9.40 8.30
C GLY A 280 -28.40 -8.81 9.70
N GLN A 281 -28.19 -9.67 10.72
CA GLN A 281 -28.18 -9.26 12.13
C GLN A 281 -26.80 -8.79 12.62
N THR A 282 -25.73 -9.17 11.93
CA THR A 282 -24.37 -8.81 12.30
C THR A 282 -24.01 -7.43 11.75
N ARG A 283 -23.63 -6.50 12.63
CA ARG A 283 -23.23 -5.15 12.25
C ARG A 283 -21.87 -4.83 12.90
N PRO A 284 -20.90 -4.30 12.15
CA PRO A 284 -19.63 -3.85 12.74
C PRO A 284 -19.89 -2.63 13.63
N ASP A 285 -19.15 -2.57 14.73
CA ASP A 285 -19.16 -1.40 15.62
C ASP A 285 -18.26 -0.29 15.06
N VAL A 286 -17.14 -0.70 14.45
CA VAL A 286 -16.14 0.20 13.87
C VAL A 286 -15.75 -0.31 12.48
N VAL A 287 -15.67 0.60 11.52
CA VAL A 287 -15.18 0.30 10.17
C VAL A 287 -13.89 1.07 9.92
N PHE A 288 -12.81 0.34 9.62
CA PHE A 288 -11.62 0.88 8.99
C PHE A 288 -11.80 0.79 7.48
N MET A 289 -11.43 1.83 6.75
CA MET A 289 -11.45 1.83 5.29
C MET A 289 -10.25 2.59 4.74
N ASP A 290 -9.55 1.97 3.79
CA ASP A 290 -8.40 2.54 3.05
C ASP A 290 -8.61 2.29 1.55
N PRO A 291 -9.58 2.99 0.93
CA PRO A 291 -9.92 2.78 -0.47
C PRO A 291 -8.82 3.30 -1.42
N PRO A 292 -8.86 2.92 -2.72
CA PRO A 292 -7.93 3.43 -3.72
C PRO A 292 -8.07 4.94 -3.94
N ARG A 293 -7.15 5.55 -4.70
CA ARG A 293 -7.07 7.01 -4.94
C ARG A 293 -8.35 7.67 -5.46
N GLN A 294 -9.23 6.92 -6.09
CA GLN A 294 -10.53 7.40 -6.56
C GLN A 294 -11.59 7.51 -5.44
N GLY A 295 -11.23 7.17 -4.20
CA GLY A 295 -12.16 7.14 -3.09
C GLY A 295 -13.01 5.86 -3.06
N ALA A 296 -13.92 5.79 -2.10
CA ALA A 296 -14.94 4.73 -2.03
C ALA A 296 -16.08 5.02 -3.01
N SER A 297 -16.66 3.96 -3.55
CA SER A 297 -17.82 4.08 -4.46
C SER A 297 -19.07 4.55 -3.72
N ASP A 298 -20.00 5.20 -4.44
CA ASP A 298 -21.28 5.62 -3.88
C ASP A 298 -22.06 4.43 -3.28
N ALA A 299 -22.04 3.28 -3.94
CA ALA A 299 -22.70 2.07 -3.44
C ALA A 299 -22.11 1.61 -2.10
N PHE A 300 -20.78 1.68 -1.93
CA PHE A 300 -20.13 1.40 -0.66
C PHE A 300 -20.56 2.40 0.42
N LEU A 301 -20.53 3.70 0.12
CA LEU A 301 -20.87 4.76 1.07
C LEU A 301 -22.33 4.66 1.52
N GLN A 302 -23.28 4.38 0.59
CA GLN A 302 -24.68 4.19 0.93
C GLN A 302 -24.91 2.94 1.80
N SER A 303 -24.21 1.84 1.50
CA SER A 303 -24.24 0.63 2.32
C SER A 303 -23.68 0.88 3.72
N LEU A 304 -22.60 1.67 3.84
CA LEU A 304 -22.00 2.05 5.10
C LEU A 304 -22.96 2.91 5.95
N LEU A 305 -23.67 3.84 5.31
CA LEU A 305 -24.71 4.64 5.98
C LEU A 305 -25.89 3.77 6.46
N ALA A 306 -26.31 2.77 5.66
CA ALA A 306 -27.40 1.86 6.03
C ALA A 306 -27.05 0.92 7.19
N ILE A 307 -25.81 0.39 7.22
CA ILE A 307 -25.30 -0.44 8.33
C ILE A 307 -25.13 0.39 9.59
N ALA A 308 -24.76 1.66 9.43
CA ALA A 308 -24.62 2.66 10.47
C ALA A 308 -23.70 2.22 11.65
N PRO A 309 -22.42 1.84 11.40
CA PRO A 309 -21.48 1.56 12.47
C PRO A 309 -21.36 2.77 13.42
N LYS A 310 -20.93 2.53 14.65
CA LYS A 310 -20.77 3.61 15.64
C LYS A 310 -19.67 4.60 15.24
N ARG A 311 -18.60 4.09 14.61
CA ARG A 311 -17.41 4.87 14.23
C ARG A 311 -16.87 4.37 12.89
N ILE A 312 -16.30 5.31 12.13
CA ILE A 312 -15.57 5.03 10.89
C ILE A 312 -14.17 5.66 11.04
N VAL A 313 -13.16 4.90 10.70
CA VAL A 313 -11.79 5.37 10.55
C VAL A 313 -11.46 5.31 9.07
N TYR A 314 -11.42 6.47 8.42
CA TYR A 314 -11.18 6.59 6.99
C TYR A 314 -9.75 7.06 6.75
N ILE A 315 -8.93 6.21 6.14
CA ILE A 315 -7.58 6.53 5.68
C ILE A 315 -7.65 6.82 4.18
N SER A 316 -7.12 7.96 3.75
CA SER A 316 -7.17 8.36 2.34
C SER A 316 -5.84 8.93 1.87
N CYS A 317 -5.38 8.49 0.71
CA CYS A 317 -4.21 9.03 0.01
C CYS A 317 -4.54 10.21 -0.93
N ASN A 318 -5.81 10.63 -1.00
CA ASN A 318 -6.27 11.74 -1.84
C ASN A 318 -7.27 12.64 -1.10
N PRO A 319 -6.84 13.82 -0.61
CA PRO A 319 -7.72 14.73 0.12
C PRO A 319 -8.96 15.19 -0.66
N VAL A 320 -8.87 15.29 -2.00
CA VAL A 320 -10.00 15.72 -2.84
C VAL A 320 -11.13 14.69 -2.79
N THR A 321 -10.84 13.44 -3.11
CA THR A 321 -11.86 12.37 -3.08
C THR A 321 -12.31 12.06 -1.65
N LEU A 322 -11.46 12.32 -0.64
CA LEU A 322 -11.88 12.25 0.76
C LEU A 322 -12.97 13.29 1.04
N GLY A 323 -12.80 14.55 0.61
CA GLY A 323 -13.82 15.59 0.76
C GLY A 323 -15.15 15.21 0.09
N GLU A 324 -15.09 14.70 -1.14
CA GLU A 324 -16.28 14.18 -1.85
C GLU A 324 -17.01 13.08 -1.07
N ASN A 325 -16.26 12.12 -0.53
CA ASN A 325 -16.84 11.03 0.27
C ASN A 325 -17.34 11.52 1.64
N LEU A 326 -16.69 12.51 2.26
CA LEU A 326 -17.15 13.13 3.51
C LEU A 326 -18.47 13.88 3.30
N ALA A 327 -18.68 14.53 2.15
CA ALA A 327 -19.96 15.15 1.83
C ALA A 327 -21.14 14.18 1.90
N VAL A 328 -20.92 12.93 1.48
CA VAL A 328 -21.92 11.86 1.59
C VAL A 328 -22.03 11.34 3.04
N LEU A 329 -20.90 10.99 3.66
CA LEU A 329 -20.88 10.38 5.00
C LEU A 329 -21.40 11.33 6.10
N CYS A 330 -21.18 12.63 5.97
CA CYS A 330 -21.63 13.61 6.95
C CYS A 330 -23.17 13.77 7.00
N GLY A 331 -23.92 13.17 6.07
CA GLY A 331 -25.36 12.99 6.19
C GLY A 331 -25.77 12.15 7.41
N GLY A 332 -24.95 11.17 7.82
CA GLY A 332 -25.19 10.30 8.99
C GLY A 332 -24.14 10.40 10.09
N TYR A 333 -23.00 11.01 9.80
CA TYR A 333 -21.84 11.07 10.69
C TYR A 333 -21.38 12.50 10.93
N ARG A 334 -20.61 12.69 11.98
CA ARG A 334 -19.85 13.90 12.27
C ARG A 334 -18.36 13.56 12.15
N LEU A 335 -17.61 14.33 11.38
CA LEU A 335 -16.15 14.30 11.41
C LEU A 335 -15.68 14.90 12.74
N THR A 336 -15.03 14.07 13.58
CA THR A 336 -14.53 14.54 14.87
C THR A 336 -13.13 15.12 14.78
N LYS A 337 -12.30 14.62 13.87
CA LYS A 337 -11.00 15.16 13.48
C LYS A 337 -10.47 14.48 12.23
N ALA A 338 -9.61 15.19 11.48
CA ALA A 338 -8.79 14.65 10.41
C ALA A 338 -7.31 14.92 10.73
N VAL A 339 -6.46 13.91 10.59
CA VAL A 339 -5.03 13.99 10.88
C VAL A 339 -4.24 13.74 9.61
N PRO A 340 -3.67 14.77 8.97
CA PRO A 340 -2.77 14.60 7.83
C PRO A 340 -1.45 13.94 8.26
N VAL A 341 -0.91 13.05 7.42
CA VAL A 341 0.36 12.38 7.65
C VAL A 341 1.24 12.52 6.40
N ASP A 342 2.45 13.04 6.55
CA ASP A 342 3.42 13.15 5.47
C ASP A 342 4.06 11.79 5.17
N MET A 343 3.29 10.89 4.53
CA MET A 343 3.74 9.57 4.13
C MET A 343 4.80 9.60 3.03
N PHE A 344 4.77 10.64 2.19
CA PHE A 344 5.59 10.74 0.98
C PHE A 344 6.36 12.06 0.92
N PRO A 345 7.33 12.30 1.84
CA PRO A 345 8.20 13.47 1.77
C PRO A 345 8.82 13.66 0.38
N TYR A 346 9.02 14.91 -0.03
CA TYR A 346 9.51 15.31 -1.36
C TYR A 346 8.57 14.99 -2.53
N THR A 347 7.31 14.62 -2.25
CA THR A 347 6.25 14.45 -3.26
C THR A 347 5.00 15.23 -2.88
N ALA A 348 4.02 15.34 -3.78
CA ALA A 348 2.74 15.98 -3.48
C ALA A 348 1.78 15.10 -2.66
N GLY A 349 2.06 13.79 -2.52
CA GLY A 349 1.17 12.85 -1.85
C GLY A 349 1.07 13.11 -0.34
N THR A 350 -0.13 12.97 0.20
CA THR A 350 -0.45 13.11 1.63
C THR A 350 -1.48 12.06 1.99
N GLU A 351 -1.31 11.38 3.12
CA GLU A 351 -2.34 10.52 3.72
C GLU A 351 -3.11 11.32 4.76
N VAL A 352 -4.40 11.02 4.92
CA VAL A 352 -5.26 11.64 5.92
C VAL A 352 -6.00 10.55 6.68
N VAL A 353 -5.91 10.53 8.01
CA VAL A 353 -6.72 9.68 8.87
C VAL A 353 -7.89 10.49 9.41
N SER A 354 -9.10 10.15 9.00
CA SER A 354 -10.33 10.84 9.39
C SER A 354 -11.18 9.97 10.31
N PHE A 355 -11.67 10.55 11.40
CA PHE A 355 -12.47 9.88 12.41
C PHE A 355 -13.89 10.40 12.37
N LEU A 356 -14.84 9.51 12.07
CA LEU A 356 -16.24 9.86 12.01
C LEU A 356 -17.01 9.11 13.09
N GLU A 357 -17.92 9.81 13.77
CA GLU A 357 -18.85 9.26 14.73
C GLU A 357 -20.28 9.40 14.23
N ARG A 358 -21.05 8.34 14.39
CA ARG A 358 -22.48 8.36 14.04
C ARG A 358 -23.19 9.48 14.81
N ARG A 359 -23.96 10.29 14.12
CA ARG A 359 -24.84 11.28 14.78
C ARG A 359 -25.88 10.52 15.60
N THR A 360 -25.90 10.72 16.92
CA THR A 360 -27.04 10.34 17.73
C THR A 360 -28.15 11.31 17.37
N GLY A 361 -29.23 10.82 16.79
CA GLY A 361 -30.37 11.68 16.45
C GLY A 361 -30.78 12.48 17.71
N ASP A 362 -30.92 13.78 17.57
CA ASP A 362 -31.84 14.51 18.42
C ASP A 362 -33.20 13.87 18.22
N ALA A 363 -33.63 13.08 19.20
CA ALA A 363 -35.02 12.64 19.28
C ALA A 363 -35.84 13.93 19.29
N GLY A 364 -36.42 14.26 18.14
CA GLY A 364 -37.20 15.44 17.95
C GLY A 364 -38.18 15.61 19.09
N THR A 365 -37.93 16.59 19.93
CA THR A 365 -38.98 17.19 20.75
C THR A 365 -39.95 17.85 19.78
N GLY A 366 -40.85 17.03 19.24
CA GLY A 366 -42.08 17.56 18.66
C GLY A 366 -42.82 18.32 19.73
N LYS A 367 -42.59 19.63 19.82
CA LYS A 367 -43.56 20.52 20.46
C LYS A 367 -44.67 20.76 19.43
N ASN A 368 -45.76 20.01 19.61
CA ASN A 368 -47.07 20.47 19.17
C ASN A 368 -47.32 21.85 19.76
N GLN A 369 -47.51 22.85 18.91
CA GLN A 369 -48.46 23.93 19.10
C GLN A 369 -49.18 24.20 17.78
#